data_a8d203b4082de9bd3b540bb241ac2a05
#
_entry.id   a8d203b4082de9bd3b540bb241ac2a05
#
_cell.length_a   1.000
_cell.length_b   1.000
_cell.length_c   1.000
_cell.angle_alpha   90.00
_cell.angle_beta   90.00
_cell.angle_gamma   90.00
#
_symmetry.space_group_name_H-M   'P 1'
#
loop_
_entity.id
_entity.type
_entity.pdbx_description
1 polymer ?
#
loop_
_entity_poly.entity_id
_entity_poly.type
_entity_poly.pdbx_seq_one_letter_code
_entity_poly.pdbx_strand_id
1 'polypeptide(L)'
;MAITETVYSMLMRALHVTYTPDEDTERRIRAEGSAGKDLLNRYADPEADCEPGSRCGQLLCDYVMRAEAGAAETFLRDFAQDIVEIKSEYDAKTWAAGMGYTEAEGNAETQGD
;
A
#
# COMPACT_ATOMS: atom_id res chain seq x y z
N MET A 1 -0.39 7.86 10.05
CA MET A 1 -1.04 6.75 10.77
C MET A 1 -0.02 5.67 11.10
N ALA A 2 -0.13 5.12 12.30
CA ALA A 2 0.85 4.12 12.72
C ALA A 2 0.71 2.82 11.94
N ILE A 3 1.82 2.15 11.69
CA ILE A 3 1.81 0.86 11.02
C ILE A 3 1.78 -0.25 12.06
N THR A 4 1.32 -1.43 11.65
CA THR A 4 1.25 -2.58 12.54
C THR A 4 2.64 -3.20 12.69
N GLU A 5 2.78 -4.06 13.69
CA GLU A 5 4.04 -4.79 13.88
C GLU A 5 4.34 -5.71 12.70
N THR A 6 3.30 -6.28 12.09
CA THR A 6 3.48 -7.12 10.92
C THR A 6 4.06 -6.32 9.76
N VAL A 7 3.53 -5.12 9.55
CA VAL A 7 4.05 -4.25 8.49
C VAL A 7 5.47 -3.80 8.82
N TYR A 8 5.72 -3.44 10.07
CA TYR A 8 7.07 -3.04 10.47
C TYR A 8 8.07 -4.17 10.21
N SER A 9 7.71 -5.41 10.56
CA SER A 9 8.59 -6.55 10.30
C SER A 9 8.84 -6.74 8.81
N MET A 10 7.82 -6.52 7.99
CA MET A 10 7.97 -6.58 6.54
C MET A 10 8.98 -5.55 6.05
N LEU A 11 8.89 -4.32 6.57
CA LEU A 11 9.83 -3.27 6.17
C LEU A 11 11.25 -3.60 6.59
N MET A 12 11.41 -4.15 7.79
CA MET A 12 12.73 -4.54 8.26
C MET A 12 13.37 -5.58 7.34
N ARG A 13 12.56 -6.54 6.88
CA ARG A 13 13.07 -7.54 5.95
C ARG A 13 13.44 -6.92 4.61
N ALA A 14 12.61 -6.00 4.13
CA ALA A 14 12.88 -5.34 2.85
C ALA A 14 14.17 -4.54 2.91
N LEU A 15 14.47 -3.96 4.07
CA LEU A 15 15.69 -3.18 4.26
C LEU A 15 16.88 -4.04 4.67
N HIS A 16 16.66 -5.36 4.78
CA HIS A 16 17.71 -6.30 5.18
C HIS A 16 18.29 -6.02 6.57
N VAL A 17 17.44 -5.54 7.48
CA VAL A 17 17.86 -5.30 8.86
C VAL A 17 17.65 -6.59 9.62
N THR A 18 18.78 -7.23 10.00
CA THR A 18 18.73 -8.53 10.67
C THR A 18 19.14 -8.44 12.13
N TYR A 19 19.40 -7.24 12.61
CA TYR A 19 19.77 -6.98 13.99
C TYR A 19 18.68 -6.14 14.64
N THR A 20 18.72 -6.03 15.97
CA THR A 20 17.79 -5.17 16.67
C THR A 20 18.24 -3.72 16.51
N PRO A 21 17.45 -2.88 15.82
CA PRO A 21 17.86 -1.49 15.61
C PRO A 21 17.74 -0.69 16.91
N ASP A 22 18.48 0.41 16.99
CA ASP A 22 18.33 1.31 18.11
C ASP A 22 17.01 2.08 17.99
N GLU A 23 16.67 2.82 19.03
CA GLU A 23 15.42 3.54 19.10
C GLU A 23 15.25 4.53 17.95
N ASP A 24 16.32 5.23 17.62
CA ASP A 24 16.24 6.24 16.57
C ASP A 24 16.00 5.61 15.20
N THR A 25 16.68 4.50 14.92
CA THR A 25 16.49 3.78 13.68
C THR A 25 15.08 3.21 13.59
N GLU A 26 14.59 2.63 14.67
CA GLU A 26 13.24 2.08 14.68
C GLU A 26 12.21 3.19 14.45
N ARG A 27 12.38 4.31 15.13
CA ARG A 27 11.45 5.44 14.98
C ARG A 27 11.46 5.95 13.56
N ARG A 28 12.63 6.03 12.94
CA ARG A 28 12.73 6.51 11.57
C ARG A 28 12.03 5.58 10.60
N ILE A 29 12.25 4.26 10.71
CA ILE A 29 11.65 3.30 9.81
C ILE A 29 10.14 3.30 9.98
N ARG A 30 9.65 3.38 11.22
CA ARG A 30 8.21 3.43 11.46
C ARG A 30 7.59 4.70 10.90
N ALA A 31 8.29 5.82 11.01
CA ALA A 31 7.78 7.08 10.45
C ALA A 31 7.73 7.04 8.94
N GLU A 32 8.75 6.45 8.30
CA GLU A 32 8.75 6.32 6.85
C GLU A 32 7.63 5.39 6.39
N GLY A 33 7.42 4.30 7.12
CA GLY A 33 6.34 3.38 6.81
C GLY A 33 4.99 4.04 6.93
N SER A 34 4.79 4.82 7.99
CA SER A 34 3.56 5.57 8.18
C SER A 34 3.31 6.56 7.04
N ALA A 35 4.35 7.30 6.68
CA ALA A 35 4.23 8.29 5.62
C ALA A 35 3.91 7.62 4.29
N GLY A 36 4.56 6.49 4.01
CA GLY A 36 4.29 5.77 2.78
C GLY A 36 2.89 5.19 2.73
N LYS A 37 2.43 4.65 3.87
CA LYS A 37 1.07 4.11 3.93
C LYS A 37 0.04 5.22 3.72
N ASP A 38 0.26 6.38 4.35
CA ASP A 38 -0.65 7.51 4.16
C ASP A 38 -0.69 7.95 2.71
N LEU A 39 0.46 7.95 2.06
CA LEU A 39 0.54 8.31 0.66
C LEU A 39 -0.22 7.32 -0.21
N LEU A 40 -0.06 6.02 0.03
CA LEU A 40 -0.76 5.00 -0.74
C LEU A 40 -2.26 5.04 -0.47
N ASN A 41 -2.65 5.32 0.77
CA ASN A 41 -4.08 5.48 1.08
C ASN A 41 -4.67 6.69 0.38
N ARG A 42 -3.87 7.74 0.21
CA ARG A 42 -4.36 8.95 -0.45
C ARG A 42 -4.49 8.80 -1.96
N TYR A 43 -3.51 8.16 -2.59
CA TYR A 43 -3.43 8.17 -4.05
C TYR A 43 -3.79 6.84 -4.71
N ALA A 44 -3.86 5.77 -3.96
CA ALA A 44 -4.14 4.46 -4.54
C ALA A 44 -5.41 3.86 -3.95
N ASP A 45 -5.36 3.34 -2.73
CA ASP A 45 -6.48 2.64 -2.14
C ASP A 45 -6.67 3.10 -0.70
N PRO A 46 -7.73 3.88 -0.42
CA PRO A 46 -7.94 4.42 0.94
C PRO A 46 -8.09 3.35 2.01
N GLU A 47 -8.42 2.12 1.62
CA GLU A 47 -8.66 1.04 2.58
C GLU A 47 -7.54 0.03 2.64
N ALA A 48 -6.43 0.27 1.92
CA ALA A 48 -5.34 -0.68 1.89
C ALA A 48 -4.62 -0.75 3.23
N ASP A 49 -4.37 -1.98 3.68
CA ASP A 49 -3.64 -2.21 4.93
C ASP A 49 -2.14 -2.30 4.72
N CYS A 50 -1.70 -2.45 3.49
CA CYS A 50 -0.29 -2.63 3.12
C CYS A 50 0.32 -3.87 3.78
N GLU A 51 -0.48 -4.92 3.93
CA GLU A 51 -0.01 -6.15 4.55
C GLU A 51 0.95 -6.90 3.64
N PRO A 52 1.79 -7.77 4.21
CA PRO A 52 2.69 -8.58 3.39
C PRO A 52 1.92 -9.38 2.35
N GLY A 53 2.47 -9.43 1.15
CA GLY A 53 1.83 -10.15 0.05
C GLY A 53 0.86 -9.33 -0.77
N SER A 54 0.48 -8.15 -0.32
CA SER A 54 -0.40 -7.29 -1.12
C SER A 54 0.43 -6.37 -2.00
N ARG A 55 -0.20 -5.84 -3.06
CA ARG A 55 0.49 -4.89 -3.92
C ARG A 55 0.85 -3.62 -3.16
N CYS A 56 -0.07 -3.15 -2.31
CA CYS A 56 0.22 -1.97 -1.50
C CYS A 56 1.35 -2.23 -0.53
N GLY A 57 1.44 -3.45 0.02
CA GLY A 57 2.55 -3.81 0.87
C GLY A 57 3.88 -3.77 0.13
N GLN A 58 3.89 -4.29 -1.11
CA GLN A 58 5.09 -4.25 -1.92
C GLN A 58 5.49 -2.81 -2.23
N LEU A 59 4.52 -1.98 -2.59
CA LEU A 59 4.81 -0.58 -2.88
C LEU A 59 5.28 0.17 -1.64
N LEU A 60 4.76 -0.20 -0.47
CA LEU A 60 5.23 0.41 0.77
C LEU A 60 6.69 0.09 1.01
N CYS A 61 7.10 -1.15 0.75
CA CYS A 61 8.51 -1.51 0.85
C CYS A 61 9.35 -0.68 -0.12
N ASP A 62 8.89 -0.51 -1.36
CA ASP A 62 9.60 0.29 -2.34
C ASP A 62 9.72 1.74 -1.89
N TYR A 63 8.64 2.28 -1.30
CA TYR A 63 8.68 3.65 -0.81
C TYR A 63 9.73 3.82 0.29
N VAL A 64 9.74 2.91 1.27
CA VAL A 64 10.66 3.04 2.39
C VAL A 64 12.10 2.85 1.93
N MET A 65 12.33 1.96 0.98
CA MET A 65 13.67 1.78 0.43
C MET A 65 14.15 3.07 -0.24
N ARG A 66 13.26 3.77 -0.94
CA ARG A 66 13.63 5.04 -1.53
C ARG A 66 13.84 6.11 -0.48
N ALA A 67 12.99 6.13 0.55
CA ALA A 67 13.15 7.09 1.63
C ALA A 67 14.49 6.92 2.33
N GLU A 68 14.92 5.67 2.55
CA GLU A 68 16.21 5.41 3.17
C GLU A 68 17.35 5.85 2.27
N ALA A 69 17.15 5.85 0.97
CA ALA A 69 18.16 6.30 0.01
C ALA A 69 18.09 7.81 -0.24
N GLY A 70 17.19 8.52 0.44
CA GLY A 70 17.07 9.96 0.24
C GLY A 70 16.35 10.35 -1.04
N ALA A 71 15.54 9.45 -1.59
CA ALA A 71 14.89 9.68 -2.88
C ALA A 71 13.39 9.46 -2.83
N ALA A 72 12.77 9.69 -1.67
CA ALA A 72 11.33 9.48 -1.51
C ALA A 72 10.51 10.32 -2.49
N GLU A 73 11.02 11.49 -2.84
CA GLU A 73 10.26 12.37 -3.72
C GLU A 73 10.10 11.82 -5.13
N THR A 74 10.87 10.81 -5.52
CA THR A 74 10.72 10.23 -6.86
C THR A 74 9.70 9.10 -6.90
N PHE A 75 9.14 8.71 -5.75
CA PHE A 75 8.30 7.53 -5.68
C PHE A 75 7.04 7.66 -6.53
N LEU A 76 6.31 8.76 -6.37
CA LEU A 76 5.05 8.92 -7.10
C LEU A 76 5.27 8.90 -8.60
N ARG A 77 6.35 9.51 -9.06
CA ARG A 77 6.65 9.53 -10.50
C ARG A 77 6.98 8.14 -11.00
N ASP A 78 7.84 7.43 -10.28
CA ASP A 78 8.37 6.17 -10.78
C ASP A 78 7.36 5.02 -10.64
N PHE A 79 6.43 5.12 -9.70
CA PHE A 79 5.43 4.07 -9.49
C PHE A 79 4.03 4.53 -9.86
N ALA A 80 3.94 5.56 -10.70
CA ALA A 80 2.64 6.12 -11.09
C ALA A 80 1.71 5.09 -11.70
N GLN A 81 2.26 4.22 -12.55
CA GLN A 81 1.44 3.20 -13.20
C GLN A 81 0.84 2.24 -12.20
N ASP A 82 1.65 1.78 -11.24
CA ASP A 82 1.16 0.86 -10.21
C ASP A 82 0.08 1.52 -9.38
N ILE A 83 0.26 2.78 -9.04
CA ILE A 83 -0.71 3.52 -8.24
C ILE A 83 -2.03 3.66 -8.99
N VAL A 84 -1.96 4.00 -10.27
CA VAL A 84 -3.16 4.13 -11.09
C VAL A 84 -3.90 2.80 -11.19
N GLU A 85 -3.18 1.70 -11.33
CA GLU A 85 -3.81 0.39 -11.42
C GLU A 85 -4.54 0.03 -10.13
N ILE A 86 -3.91 0.29 -8.99
CA ILE A 86 -4.54 0.00 -7.71
C ILE A 86 -5.77 0.88 -7.50
N LYS A 87 -5.65 2.16 -7.86
CA LYS A 87 -6.78 3.07 -7.71
C LYS A 87 -7.94 2.65 -8.60
N SER A 88 -7.65 2.22 -9.82
CA SER A 88 -8.69 1.76 -10.73
C SER A 88 -9.40 0.53 -10.18
N GLU A 89 -8.65 -0.39 -9.59
CA GLU A 89 -9.25 -1.58 -8.97
C GLU A 89 -10.14 -1.20 -7.81
N TYR A 90 -9.68 -0.27 -6.99
CA TYR A 90 -10.48 0.19 -5.86
C TYR A 90 -11.75 0.88 -6.33
N ASP A 91 -11.64 1.75 -7.33
CA ASP A 91 -12.80 2.47 -7.85
C ASP A 91 -13.83 1.53 -8.46
N ALA A 92 -13.37 0.52 -9.19
CA ALA A 92 -14.28 -0.47 -9.79
C ALA A 92 -14.99 -1.27 -8.71
N LYS A 93 -14.27 -1.66 -7.66
CA LYS A 93 -14.88 -2.43 -6.58
C LYS A 93 -15.89 -1.57 -5.82
N THR A 94 -15.57 -0.33 -5.57
CA THR A 94 -16.46 0.58 -4.85
C THR A 94 -17.69 0.88 -5.68
N TRP A 95 -17.51 1.07 -6.98
CA TRP A 95 -18.64 1.30 -7.87
C TRP A 95 -19.59 0.11 -7.86
N ALA A 96 -19.05 -1.10 -7.98
CA ALA A 96 -19.88 -2.30 -7.97
C ALA A 96 -20.64 -2.44 -6.66
N ALA A 97 -19.98 -2.17 -5.54
CA ALA A 97 -20.64 -2.22 -4.24
C ALA A 97 -21.75 -1.18 -4.13
N GLY A 98 -21.49 0.02 -4.66
CA GLY A 98 -22.48 1.09 -4.63
C GLY A 98 -23.70 0.77 -5.49
N MET A 99 -23.52 -0.05 -6.50
CA MET A 99 -24.62 -0.47 -7.35
C MET A 99 -25.34 -1.70 -6.82
N GLY A 100 -24.87 -2.26 -5.71
CA GLY A 100 -25.49 -3.44 -5.14
C GLY A 100 -25.03 -4.74 -5.74
N TYR A 101 -23.95 -4.72 -6.51
CA TYR A 101 -23.42 -5.94 -7.12
C TYR A 101 -22.41 -6.61 -6.22
N THR A 102 -22.44 -7.93 -6.24
CA THR A 102 -21.30 -8.71 -5.81
C THR A 102 -20.85 -9.45 -7.05
N GLU A 103 -19.73 -10.13 -6.98
CA GLU A 103 -19.28 -10.88 -8.14
C GLU A 103 -20.32 -11.84 -8.63
N ALA A 104 -20.93 -12.60 -7.73
CA ALA A 104 -21.94 -13.57 -8.11
C ALA A 104 -23.16 -12.89 -8.66
N GLU A 105 -23.61 -11.85 -8.02
CA GLU A 105 -24.78 -11.14 -8.48
C GLU A 105 -24.53 -10.44 -9.79
N GLY A 106 -23.35 -9.91 -9.93
CA GLY A 106 -22.99 -9.22 -11.16
C GLY A 106 -23.09 -10.14 -12.34
N ASN A 107 -22.64 -11.35 -12.18
CA ASN A 107 -22.75 -12.29 -13.27
C ASN A 107 -24.19 -12.62 -13.59
N ALA A 108 -25.00 -12.77 -12.59
CA ALA A 108 -26.38 -13.07 -12.80
C ALA A 108 -27.10 -11.92 -13.45
N GLU A 109 -26.74 -10.75 -13.05
CA GLU A 109 -27.45 -9.61 -13.56
C GLU A 109 -27.08 -9.26 -14.95
N THR A 110 -25.83 -9.43 -15.29
CA THR A 110 -25.39 -8.94 -16.55
C THR A 110 -26.04 -9.65 -17.67
N GLN A 111 -26.29 -10.90 -17.49
CA GLN A 111 -26.97 -11.51 -18.57
C GLN A 111 -28.37 -11.16 -18.55
N GLY A 112 -28.80 -10.80 -17.55
CA GLY A 112 -30.08 -10.52 -17.45
C GLY A 112 -30.47 -9.42 -17.99
N ASP A 113 -29.77 -8.99 -18.06
CA ASP A 113 -30.29 -7.95 -18.40
C ASP A 113 -29.50 -7.35 -18.82
#